data_1314f2ae4066408a6f47f05ca20c8888
#
_entry.id   1314f2ae4066408a6f47f05ca20c8888
#
_cell.length_a   1.000
_cell.length_b   1.000
_cell.length_c   1.000
_cell.angle_alpha   90.00
_cell.angle_beta   90.00
_cell.angle_gamma   90.00
#
_symmetry.space_group_name_H-M   'P 1'
#
loop_
_entity.id
_entity.type
_entity.pdbx_description
1 polymer ?
#
loop_
_entity_poly.entity_id
_entity_poly.type
_entity_poly.pdbx_seq_one_letter_code
_entity_poly.pdbx_strand_id
1 'polypeptide(L)'
;MRLFWALPAPEAFRTWMASLQGELRHRVRGARWADARQAHLTLCFLGEVEAPGPVLDAGRRALAGLPVLPLEILDWMAFPRKGQARVLAVSLAPDTRLLEAHARLARAMAPFAALEDRPFRPHLTLARFKEPVKLPELPDPPPAPAWRAERAVLFRSSSTSEGAVHEELGAAVLGS
;
A
#
# COMPACT_ATOMS: atom_id res chain seq x y z
N MET A 1 -14.78 12.20 2.28
CA MET A 1 -14.28 11.22 1.27
C MET A 1 -13.10 10.47 1.87
N ARG A 2 -13.01 9.14 1.63
CA ARG A 2 -11.90 8.33 2.19
C ARG A 2 -10.62 8.56 1.42
N LEU A 3 -9.60 9.08 2.11
CA LEU A 3 -8.31 9.43 1.52
C LEU A 3 -7.16 8.61 2.11
N PHE A 4 -6.12 8.42 1.31
CA PHE A 4 -4.85 7.84 1.74
C PHE A 4 -3.70 8.27 0.82
N TRP A 5 -2.50 8.38 1.39
CA TRP A 5 -1.25 8.57 0.65
C TRP A 5 -0.60 7.23 0.37
N ALA A 6 -0.15 7.02 -0.86
CA ALA A 6 0.50 5.78 -1.25
C ALA A 6 1.54 5.98 -2.35
N LEU A 7 2.41 4.97 -2.50
CA LEU A 7 3.34 4.82 -3.61
C LEU A 7 2.72 3.85 -4.62
N PRO A 8 2.30 4.30 -5.82
CA PRO A 8 1.76 3.42 -6.84
C PRO A 8 2.86 2.53 -7.42
N ALA A 9 2.54 1.25 -7.62
CA ALA A 9 3.47 0.30 -8.21
C ALA A 9 3.67 0.57 -9.72
N PRO A 10 4.91 0.46 -10.24
CA PRO A 10 5.17 0.55 -11.67
C PRO A 10 4.55 -0.63 -12.44
N GLU A 11 4.42 -0.51 -13.75
CA GLU A 11 3.77 -1.51 -14.59
C GLU A 11 4.41 -2.91 -14.47
N ALA A 12 5.74 -2.99 -14.50
CA ALA A 12 6.44 -4.25 -14.33
C ALA A 12 6.09 -4.96 -13.02
N PHE A 13 5.95 -4.20 -11.93
CA PHE A 13 5.57 -4.73 -10.64
C PHE A 13 4.10 -5.15 -10.59
N ARG A 14 3.20 -4.42 -11.26
CA ARG A 14 1.78 -4.80 -11.39
C ARG A 14 1.63 -6.11 -12.16
N THR A 15 2.40 -6.29 -13.23
CA THR A 15 2.45 -7.53 -14.00
C THR A 15 2.96 -8.69 -13.15
N TRP A 16 4.05 -8.50 -12.41
CA TRP A 16 4.58 -9.48 -11.46
C TRP A 16 3.52 -9.88 -10.40
N MET A 17 2.84 -8.89 -9.83
CA MET A 17 1.79 -9.15 -8.84
C MET A 17 0.63 -9.96 -9.42
N ALA A 18 0.19 -9.66 -10.64
CA ALA A 18 -0.88 -10.39 -11.32
C ALA A 18 -0.49 -11.86 -11.57
N SER A 19 0.76 -12.11 -12.01
CA SER A 19 1.30 -13.46 -12.17
C SER A 19 1.32 -14.22 -10.85
N LEU A 20 1.87 -13.60 -9.80
CA LEU A 20 1.93 -14.16 -8.46
C LEU A 20 0.53 -14.52 -7.92
N GLN A 21 -0.45 -13.64 -8.09
CA GLN A 21 -1.83 -13.91 -7.72
C GLN A 21 -2.40 -15.10 -8.51
N GLY A 22 -2.09 -15.23 -9.80
CA GLY A 22 -2.47 -16.35 -10.65
C GLY A 22 -1.97 -17.70 -10.09
N GLU A 23 -0.70 -17.77 -9.71
CA GLU A 23 -0.09 -18.96 -9.11
C GLU A 23 -0.72 -19.31 -7.75
N LEU A 24 -1.02 -18.30 -6.94
CA LEU A 24 -1.57 -18.48 -5.59
C LEU A 24 -3.04 -18.88 -5.58
N ARG A 25 -3.82 -18.59 -6.64
CA ARG A 25 -5.26 -18.89 -6.69
C ARG A 25 -5.58 -20.37 -6.46
N HIS A 26 -4.70 -21.26 -6.87
CA HIS A 26 -4.86 -22.70 -6.68
C HIS A 26 -4.57 -23.15 -5.24
N ARG A 27 -3.78 -22.39 -4.49
CA ARG A 27 -3.35 -22.71 -3.12
C ARG A 27 -4.18 -22.01 -2.05
N VAL A 28 -4.61 -20.77 -2.33
CA VAL A 28 -5.29 -19.89 -1.38
C VAL A 28 -6.76 -19.76 -1.77
N ARG A 29 -7.64 -20.46 -1.08
CA ARG A 29 -9.07 -20.48 -1.36
C ARG A 29 -9.81 -19.38 -0.60
N GLY A 30 -10.97 -18.96 -1.13
CA GLY A 30 -11.84 -17.96 -0.48
C GLY A 30 -11.27 -16.52 -0.48
N ALA A 31 -10.19 -16.29 -1.21
CA ALA A 31 -9.56 -15.00 -1.31
C ALA A 31 -10.29 -14.08 -2.31
N ARG A 32 -10.53 -12.83 -1.90
CA ARG A 32 -10.85 -11.74 -2.81
C ARG A 32 -9.52 -11.06 -3.18
N TRP A 33 -9.07 -11.29 -4.39
CA TRP A 33 -7.80 -10.77 -4.88
C TRP A 33 -7.88 -9.27 -5.15
N ALA A 34 -6.84 -8.54 -4.74
CA ALA A 34 -6.72 -7.12 -5.04
C ALA A 34 -6.51 -6.94 -6.55
N ASP A 35 -7.01 -5.85 -7.10
CA ASP A 35 -6.75 -5.50 -8.50
C ASP A 35 -5.27 -5.07 -8.65
N ALA A 36 -4.48 -5.89 -9.36
CA ALA A 36 -3.07 -5.63 -9.58
C ALA A 36 -2.80 -4.30 -10.31
N ARG A 37 -3.76 -3.80 -11.11
CA ARG A 37 -3.65 -2.50 -11.77
C ARG A 37 -3.61 -1.34 -10.79
N GLN A 38 -4.18 -1.53 -9.60
CA GLN A 38 -4.22 -0.56 -8.51
C GLN A 38 -3.21 -0.87 -7.40
N ALA A 39 -2.21 -1.72 -7.69
CA ALA A 39 -1.17 -2.09 -6.72
C ALA A 39 -0.45 -0.85 -6.18
N HIS A 40 -0.33 -0.76 -4.88
CA HIS A 40 0.32 0.37 -4.20
C HIS A 40 0.80 -0.03 -2.80
N LEU A 41 1.79 0.70 -2.29
CA LEU A 41 2.18 0.67 -0.89
C LEU A 41 1.54 1.87 -0.18
N THR A 42 0.64 1.63 0.75
CA THR A 42 0.04 2.71 1.56
C THR A 42 1.07 3.28 2.53
N LEU A 43 1.28 4.60 2.46
CA LEU A 43 2.13 5.33 3.39
C LEU A 43 1.34 5.84 4.61
N CYS A 44 0.16 6.41 4.37
CA CYS A 44 -0.64 7.01 5.43
C CYS A 44 -2.13 6.92 5.07
N PHE A 45 -2.91 6.25 5.89
CA PHE A 45 -4.36 6.15 5.74
C PHE A 45 -5.04 7.23 6.58
N LEU A 46 -5.89 8.05 5.95
CA LEU A 46 -6.51 9.21 6.57
C LEU A 46 -7.97 8.95 6.98
N GLY A 47 -8.63 7.98 6.35
CA GLY A 47 -10.07 7.80 6.53
C GLY A 47 -10.88 8.91 5.88
N GLU A 48 -11.99 9.30 6.50
CA GLU A 48 -12.88 10.34 5.96
C GLU A 48 -12.29 11.73 6.18
N VAL A 49 -12.13 12.47 5.07
CA VAL A 49 -11.64 13.86 5.06
C VAL A 49 -12.58 14.71 4.20
N GLU A 50 -12.88 15.93 4.63
CA GLU A 50 -13.80 16.83 3.94
C GLU A 50 -13.15 17.52 2.75
N ALA A 51 -11.96 18.09 2.93
CA ALA A 51 -11.28 18.92 1.95
C ALA A 51 -9.92 18.34 1.53
N PRO A 52 -9.79 17.80 0.31
CA PRO A 52 -8.54 17.17 -0.15
C PRO A 52 -7.42 18.17 -0.48
N GLY A 53 -7.73 19.40 -0.85
CA GLY A 53 -6.75 20.42 -1.25
C GLY A 53 -5.70 20.69 -0.16
N PRO A 54 -6.08 21.09 1.06
CA PRO A 54 -5.15 21.31 2.15
C PRO A 54 -4.31 20.06 2.51
N VAL A 55 -4.91 18.86 2.40
CA VAL A 55 -4.22 17.58 2.61
C VAL A 55 -3.15 17.36 1.55
N LEU A 56 -3.46 17.63 0.28
CA LEU A 56 -2.52 17.51 -0.83
C LEU A 56 -1.33 18.45 -0.66
N ASP A 57 -1.59 19.70 -0.31
CA ASP A 57 -0.55 20.71 -0.12
C ASP A 57 0.35 20.40 1.09
N ALA A 58 -0.23 19.93 2.19
CA ALA A 58 0.52 19.52 3.36
C ALA A 58 1.41 18.30 3.05
N GLY A 59 0.89 17.32 2.32
CA GLY A 59 1.67 16.14 1.91
C GLY A 59 2.82 16.49 0.96
N ARG A 60 2.60 17.38 -0.01
CA ARG A 60 3.65 17.87 -0.90
C ARG A 60 4.78 18.54 -0.13
N ARG A 61 4.45 19.40 0.83
CA ARG A 61 5.46 20.04 1.70
C ARG A 61 6.21 19.02 2.57
N ALA A 62 5.49 18.06 3.13
CA ALA A 62 6.10 17.04 3.98
C ALA A 62 7.09 16.14 3.25
N LEU A 63 6.82 15.83 1.99
CA LEU A 63 7.63 14.93 1.17
C LEU A 63 8.70 15.66 0.32
N ALA A 64 8.69 17.00 0.31
CA ALA A 64 9.66 17.79 -0.44
C ALA A 64 11.09 17.45 -0.02
N GLY A 65 11.99 17.31 -1.00
CA GLY A 65 13.41 17.00 -0.80
C GLY A 65 13.69 15.54 -0.40
N LEU A 66 12.68 14.66 -0.34
CA LEU A 66 12.95 13.23 -0.18
C LEU A 66 13.49 12.65 -1.49
N PRO A 67 14.48 11.74 -1.42
CA PRO A 67 14.98 11.05 -2.61
C PRO A 67 13.95 10.05 -3.16
N VAL A 68 14.22 9.53 -4.35
CA VAL A 68 13.54 8.35 -4.89
C VAL A 68 13.65 7.20 -3.89
N LEU A 69 12.53 6.52 -3.63
CA LEU A 69 12.47 5.44 -2.64
C LEU A 69 12.63 4.08 -3.33
N PRO A 70 13.74 3.35 -3.10
CA PRO A 70 13.85 1.97 -3.53
C PRO A 70 12.98 1.08 -2.64
N LEU A 71 12.22 0.19 -3.24
CA LEU A 71 11.33 -0.73 -2.55
C LEU A 71 11.67 -2.17 -2.92
N GLU A 72 11.84 -3.01 -1.93
CA GLU A 72 12.23 -4.40 -2.06
C GLU A 72 11.26 -5.30 -1.30
N ILE A 73 10.82 -6.39 -1.93
CA ILE A 73 9.99 -7.42 -1.31
C ILE A 73 10.88 -8.28 -0.42
N LEU A 74 10.39 -8.58 0.79
CA LEU A 74 11.08 -9.45 1.74
C LEU A 74 10.43 -10.83 1.86
N ASP A 75 9.15 -10.88 2.26
CA ASP A 75 8.49 -12.12 2.65
C ASP A 75 6.97 -11.98 2.59
N TRP A 76 6.28 -13.08 2.81
CA TRP A 76 4.84 -13.10 3.03
C TRP A 76 4.46 -12.42 4.33
N MET A 77 3.34 -11.70 4.29
CA MET A 77 2.75 -11.08 5.47
C MET A 77 1.26 -11.39 5.55
N ALA A 78 0.77 -11.59 6.77
CA ALA A 78 -0.65 -11.80 7.00
C ALA A 78 -1.13 -10.95 8.18
N PHE A 79 -2.34 -10.42 8.07
CA PHE A 79 -2.98 -9.67 9.14
C PHE A 79 -4.29 -10.35 9.57
N PRO A 80 -4.55 -10.46 10.89
CA PRO A 80 -3.65 -10.14 11.99
C PRO A 80 -2.46 -11.10 12.09
N ARG A 81 -2.57 -12.34 11.61
CA ARG A 81 -1.54 -13.38 11.62
C ARG A 81 -1.84 -14.53 10.65
N LYS A 82 -0.84 -15.35 10.27
CA LYS A 82 -1.01 -16.46 9.29
C LYS A 82 -2.12 -17.46 9.65
N GLY A 83 -2.33 -17.73 10.94
CA GLY A 83 -3.36 -18.69 11.41
C GLY A 83 -4.80 -18.15 11.41
N GLN A 84 -4.99 -16.85 11.27
CA GLN A 84 -6.29 -16.15 11.25
C GLN A 84 -6.24 -14.98 10.28
N ALA A 85 -5.76 -15.20 9.07
CA ALA A 85 -5.53 -14.14 8.10
C ALA A 85 -6.86 -13.58 7.57
N ARG A 86 -7.01 -12.25 7.63
CA ARG A 86 -8.00 -11.48 6.87
C ARG A 86 -7.38 -10.74 5.69
N VAL A 87 -6.05 -10.63 5.68
CA VAL A 87 -5.27 -10.04 4.60
C VAL A 87 -4.06 -10.91 4.34
N LEU A 88 -3.81 -11.23 3.07
CA LEU A 88 -2.55 -11.75 2.57
C LEU A 88 -1.83 -10.63 1.84
N ALA A 89 -0.57 -10.43 2.16
CA ALA A 89 0.28 -9.39 1.60
C ALA A 89 1.70 -9.90 1.41
N VAL A 90 2.52 -9.11 0.72
CA VAL A 90 3.98 -9.21 0.80
C VAL A 90 4.51 -8.03 1.61
N SER A 91 5.50 -8.28 2.46
CA SER A 91 6.21 -7.25 3.21
C SER A 91 7.29 -6.62 2.34
N LEU A 92 7.56 -5.34 2.59
CA LEU A 92 8.67 -4.64 1.97
C LEU A 92 9.73 -4.30 3.02
N ALA A 93 10.98 -4.20 2.57
CA ALA A 93 12.10 -3.81 3.44
C ALA A 93 11.83 -2.46 4.10
N PRO A 94 12.03 -2.34 5.42
CA PRO A 94 11.86 -1.08 6.13
C PRO A 94 13.06 -0.14 5.90
N ASP A 95 13.25 0.30 4.66
CA ASP A 95 14.27 1.29 4.32
C ASP A 95 14.07 2.59 5.11
N THR A 96 15.15 3.19 5.61
CA THR A 96 15.09 4.38 6.48
C THR A 96 14.40 5.56 5.80
N ARG A 97 14.55 5.73 4.48
CA ARG A 97 13.90 6.78 3.68
C ARG A 97 12.41 6.55 3.57
N LEU A 98 11.97 5.29 3.45
CA LEU A 98 10.56 4.92 3.44
C LEU A 98 9.91 5.18 4.80
N LEU A 99 10.60 4.83 5.89
CA LEU A 99 10.15 5.12 7.26
C LEU A 99 10.07 6.64 7.50
N GLU A 100 11.03 7.39 6.99
CA GLU A 100 11.03 8.86 7.07
C GLU A 100 9.85 9.46 6.29
N ALA A 101 9.58 8.99 5.07
CA ALA A 101 8.44 9.44 4.28
C ALA A 101 7.11 9.21 5.03
N HIS A 102 6.93 8.03 5.61
CA HIS A 102 5.77 7.73 6.47
C HIS A 102 5.69 8.68 7.67
N ALA A 103 6.78 8.87 8.42
CA ALA A 103 6.81 9.70 9.62
C ALA A 103 6.53 11.18 9.32
N ARG A 104 7.07 11.71 8.21
CA ARG A 104 6.80 13.08 7.75
C ARG A 104 5.32 13.26 7.37
N LEU A 105 4.76 12.30 6.61
CA LEU A 105 3.34 12.31 6.26
C LEU A 105 2.45 12.19 7.49
N ALA A 106 2.71 11.25 8.39
CA ALA A 106 1.92 11.08 9.60
C ALA A 106 1.84 12.39 10.42
N ARG A 107 2.97 13.07 10.58
CA ARG A 107 3.04 14.36 11.27
C ARG A 107 2.25 15.46 10.56
N ALA A 108 2.38 15.54 9.23
CA ALA A 108 1.68 16.55 8.43
C ALA A 108 0.17 16.29 8.32
N MET A 109 -0.25 15.04 8.45
CA MET A 109 -1.66 14.62 8.34
C MET A 109 -2.42 14.67 9.67
N ALA A 110 -1.73 14.74 10.81
CA ALA A 110 -2.35 14.79 12.14
C ALA A 110 -3.43 15.89 12.31
N PRO A 111 -3.31 17.09 11.69
CA PRO A 111 -4.38 18.09 11.77
C PRO A 111 -5.66 17.74 10.97
N PHE A 112 -5.59 16.79 10.05
CA PHE A 112 -6.68 16.48 9.12
C PHE A 112 -7.40 15.16 9.46
N ALA A 113 -6.74 14.27 10.21
CA ALA A 113 -7.26 12.94 10.49
C ALA A 113 -6.74 12.37 11.81
N ALA A 114 -7.57 11.59 12.50
CA ALA A 114 -7.11 10.75 13.60
C ALA A 114 -6.37 9.54 13.02
N LEU A 115 -5.05 9.58 13.04
CA LEU A 115 -4.22 8.49 12.53
C LEU A 115 -4.19 7.32 13.50
N GLU A 116 -4.07 6.12 12.95
CA GLU A 116 -3.92 4.91 13.77
C GLU A 116 -2.56 4.90 14.48
N ASP A 117 -2.59 4.69 15.79
CA ASP A 117 -1.38 4.51 16.61
C ASP A 117 -0.89 3.05 16.51
N ARG A 118 -0.41 2.67 15.33
CA ARG A 118 0.17 1.35 15.05
C ARG A 118 1.51 1.50 14.36
N PRO A 119 2.50 0.63 14.67
CA PRO A 119 3.75 0.63 13.94
C PRO A 119 3.53 0.50 12.42
N PHE A 120 4.19 1.34 11.65
CA PHE A 120 4.17 1.24 10.20
C PHE A 120 4.85 -0.05 9.75
N ARG A 121 4.11 -0.88 9.04
CA ARG A 121 4.58 -2.16 8.49
C ARG A 121 4.42 -2.10 6.97
N PRO A 122 5.49 -1.76 6.23
CA PRO A 122 5.42 -1.64 4.77
C PRO A 122 4.95 -2.95 4.14
N HIS A 123 3.85 -2.91 3.41
CA HIS A 123 3.29 -4.09 2.75
C HIS A 123 2.48 -3.72 1.50
N LEU A 124 2.36 -4.68 0.60
CA LEU A 124 1.49 -4.63 -0.55
C LEU A 124 0.44 -5.72 -0.43
N THR A 125 -0.82 -5.32 -0.40
CA THR A 125 -1.95 -6.25 -0.25
C THR A 125 -2.15 -7.05 -1.53
N LEU A 126 -2.17 -8.38 -1.42
CA LEU A 126 -2.48 -9.31 -2.50
C LEU A 126 -3.94 -9.76 -2.49
N ALA A 127 -4.48 -10.04 -1.30
CA ALA A 127 -5.83 -10.56 -1.15
C ALA A 127 -6.43 -10.23 0.22
N ARG A 128 -7.77 -10.24 0.29
CA ARG A 128 -8.55 -10.10 1.52
C ARG A 128 -9.50 -11.27 1.65
N PHE A 129 -9.82 -11.63 2.89
CA PHE A 129 -10.75 -12.70 3.22
C PHE A 129 -11.96 -12.13 3.99
N LYS A 130 -13.16 -12.57 3.63
CA LYS A 130 -14.39 -12.21 4.35
C LYS A 130 -14.35 -12.73 5.78
N GLU A 131 -13.97 -14.01 5.94
CA GLU A 131 -13.76 -14.66 7.23
C GLU A 131 -12.27 -14.95 7.44
N PRO A 132 -11.81 -15.01 8.71
CA PRO A 132 -10.42 -15.39 8.99
C PRO A 132 -10.10 -16.79 8.45
N VAL A 133 -8.98 -16.92 7.78
CA VAL A 133 -8.51 -18.19 7.24
C VAL A 133 -7.13 -18.56 7.79
N LYS A 134 -6.86 -19.85 7.90
CA LYS A 134 -5.49 -20.35 8.08
C LYS A 134 -4.86 -20.44 6.71
N LEU A 135 -3.82 -19.64 6.47
CA LEU A 135 -3.06 -19.71 5.23
C LEU A 135 -2.28 -21.02 5.13
N PRO A 136 -2.21 -21.63 3.94
CA PRO A 136 -1.32 -22.76 3.71
C PRO A 136 0.15 -22.30 3.81
N GLU A 137 1.05 -23.26 3.86
CA GLU A 137 2.47 -22.99 3.65
C GLU A 137 2.67 -22.55 2.19
N LEU A 138 3.31 -21.38 2.02
CA LEU A 138 3.59 -20.80 0.71
C LEU A 138 5.11 -20.93 0.45
N PRO A 139 5.53 -21.20 -0.80
CA PRO A 139 6.94 -21.09 -1.17
C PRO A 139 7.41 -19.65 -1.00
N ASP A 140 8.71 -19.42 -0.95
CA ASP A 140 9.24 -18.05 -0.91
C ASP A 140 8.66 -17.20 -2.05
N PRO A 141 8.42 -15.89 -1.83
CA PRO A 141 7.97 -15.02 -2.90
C PRO A 141 8.98 -15.04 -4.06
N PRO A 142 8.53 -15.16 -5.32
CA PRO A 142 9.45 -15.09 -6.44
C PRO A 142 10.12 -13.72 -6.52
N PRO A 143 11.33 -13.62 -7.10
CA PRO A 143 12.02 -12.35 -7.27
C PRO A 143 11.11 -11.32 -7.94
N ALA A 144 10.97 -10.16 -7.30
CA ALA A 144 10.18 -9.05 -7.82
C ALA A 144 11.05 -8.13 -8.70
N PRO A 145 10.47 -7.44 -9.71
CA PRO A 145 11.17 -6.41 -10.45
C PRO A 145 11.52 -5.23 -9.54
N ALA A 146 12.54 -4.47 -9.93
CA ALA A 146 12.92 -3.27 -9.21
C ALA A 146 11.75 -2.27 -9.14
N TRP A 147 11.50 -1.75 -7.95
CA TRP A 147 10.51 -0.69 -7.75
C TRP A 147 11.20 0.52 -7.12
N ARG A 148 11.29 1.59 -7.90
CA ARG A 148 11.79 2.90 -7.47
C ARG A 148 10.62 3.87 -7.50
N ALA A 149 10.14 4.25 -6.32
CA ALA A 149 9.02 5.18 -6.23
C ALA A 149 9.52 6.62 -6.39
N GLU A 150 9.10 7.27 -7.47
CA GLU A 150 9.44 8.64 -7.83
C GLU A 150 8.35 9.64 -7.45
N ARG A 151 7.20 9.14 -6.99
CA ARG A 151 6.08 9.96 -6.55
C ARG A 151 5.27 9.26 -5.47
N ALA A 152 4.73 10.05 -4.56
CA ALA A 152 3.68 9.64 -3.64
C ALA A 152 2.37 10.31 -4.07
N VAL A 153 1.28 9.56 -4.04
CA VAL A 153 -0.02 9.99 -4.57
C VAL A 153 -1.05 10.03 -3.45
N LEU A 154 -1.83 11.10 -3.43
CA LEU A 154 -3.06 11.17 -2.64
C LEU A 154 -4.20 10.54 -3.44
N PHE A 155 -4.74 9.45 -2.92
CA PHE A 155 -5.86 8.74 -3.51
C PHE A 155 -7.16 8.97 -2.76
N ARG A 156 -8.25 9.07 -3.52
CA ARG A 156 -9.61 8.85 -3.03
C ARG A 156 -9.99 7.39 -3.22
N SER A 157 -10.49 6.75 -2.17
CA SER A 157 -11.01 5.38 -2.22
C SER A 157 -12.53 5.37 -2.21
N SER A 158 -13.13 4.71 -3.19
CA SER A 158 -14.56 4.45 -3.28
C SER A 158 -14.82 2.95 -3.27
N SER A 159 -15.86 2.51 -2.60
CA SER A 159 -16.28 1.11 -2.59
C SER A 159 -17.30 0.88 -3.69
N THR A 160 -17.07 -0.14 -4.52
CA THR A 160 -18.00 -0.61 -5.54
C THR A 160 -18.39 -2.08 -5.27
N SER A 161 -19.37 -2.59 -5.99
CA SER A 161 -19.73 -4.02 -5.94
C SER A 161 -18.57 -4.94 -6.32
N GLU A 162 -17.68 -4.47 -7.19
CA GLU A 162 -16.51 -5.22 -7.67
C GLU A 162 -15.27 -5.05 -6.79
N GLY A 163 -15.23 -4.04 -5.92
CA GLY A 163 -14.11 -3.78 -5.03
C GLY A 163 -13.88 -2.31 -4.73
N ALA A 164 -12.74 -2.02 -4.13
CA ALA A 164 -12.30 -0.64 -3.96
C ALA A 164 -11.72 -0.11 -5.27
N VAL A 165 -12.12 1.11 -5.64
CA VAL A 165 -11.56 1.87 -6.75
C VAL A 165 -10.83 3.07 -6.16
N HIS A 166 -9.60 3.32 -6.65
CA HIS A 166 -8.75 4.41 -6.20
C HIS A 166 -8.57 5.42 -7.33
N GLU A 167 -8.92 6.68 -7.03
CA GLU A 167 -8.77 7.81 -7.93
C GLU A 167 -7.64 8.70 -7.43
N GLU A 168 -6.71 9.05 -8.31
CA GLU A 168 -5.63 10.00 -8.01
C GLU A 168 -6.17 11.42 -7.93
N LEU A 169 -5.96 12.10 -6.80
CA LEU A 169 -6.30 13.51 -6.60
C LEU A 169 -5.12 14.45 -6.82
N GLY A 170 -3.91 13.92 -6.72
CA GLY A 170 -2.67 14.65 -6.94
C GLY A 170 -1.47 13.92 -6.36
N ALA A 171 -0.27 14.42 -6.62
CA ALA A 171 0.97 13.78 -6.22
C ALA A 171 1.99 14.75 -5.66
N ALA A 172 2.92 14.21 -4.85
CA ALA A 172 4.21 14.79 -4.48
C ALA A 172 5.31 14.06 -5.25
N VAL A 173 6.20 14.81 -5.90
CA VAL A 173 7.38 14.26 -6.61
C VAL A 173 8.48 13.98 -5.59
N LEU A 174 9.17 12.85 -5.77
CA LEU A 174 10.33 12.42 -4.98
C LEU A 174 11.58 12.49 -5.87
N GLY A 175 12.73 12.76 -5.26
CA GLY A 175 13.98 12.83 -6.00
C GLY A 175 14.24 14.17 -6.69
N SER A 176 13.49 15.23 -6.32
CA SER A 176 13.66 16.60 -6.83
C SER A 176 14.45 17.47 -5.87
#